data_6c220086128d221188ec7bcd43b469a9
#
_entry.id   6c220086128d221188ec7bcd43b469a9
#
_cell.length_a   1.000
_cell.length_b   1.000
_cell.length_c   1.000
_cell.angle_alpha   90.00
_cell.angle_beta   90.00
_cell.angle_gamma   90.00
#
_symmetry.space_group_name_H-M   'P 1'
#
loop_
_entity.id
_entity.type
_entity.pdbx_description
1 polymer ?
#
loop_
_entity_poly.entity_id
_entity_poly.type
_entity_poly.pdbx_seq_one_letter_code
_entity_poly.pdbx_strand_id
1 'polypeptide(L)'
;MADIVVLQVLEYLNKKGYSRTEAMLRRESAHVNADGQPINNRAEDSGLTKYTRAFEVTHTWIDDNLELYKAELKRLQWPLFVYSFFNLVADFYPTDSAKFFGTYRDLFSREHEEDLRALRNLSLPEHLESNHVAKLYRSNKYRLTLSNMAFHNLIQFLESKDKE
;
A
#
# COMPACT_ATOMS: atom_id res chain seq x y z
N MET A 1 11.02 -5.21 -24.28
CA MET A 1 10.05 -5.50 -25.36
C MET A 1 8.85 -6.23 -24.77
N ALA A 2 7.66 -5.73 -25.03
CA ALA A 2 6.47 -6.50 -24.66
C ALA A 2 6.42 -7.76 -25.54
N ASP A 3 6.14 -8.89 -24.94
CA ASP A 3 5.95 -10.13 -25.64
C ASP A 3 4.79 -9.97 -26.65
N ILE A 4 5.02 -10.38 -27.90
CA ILE A 4 4.03 -10.31 -28.99
C ILE A 4 2.74 -11.04 -28.59
N VAL A 5 2.87 -12.16 -27.89
CA VAL A 5 1.72 -12.95 -27.41
C VAL A 5 0.88 -12.15 -26.41
N VAL A 6 1.53 -11.44 -25.48
CA VAL A 6 0.84 -10.57 -24.51
C VAL A 6 0.08 -9.45 -25.21
N LEU A 7 0.69 -8.81 -26.22
CA LEU A 7 0.03 -7.77 -26.99
C LEU A 7 -1.19 -8.28 -27.73
N GLN A 8 -1.12 -9.48 -28.32
CA GLN A 8 -2.26 -10.12 -29.00
C GLN A 8 -3.40 -10.44 -28.02
N VAL A 9 -3.06 -10.93 -26.84
CA VAL A 9 -4.05 -11.21 -25.78
C VAL A 9 -4.70 -9.93 -25.29
N LEU A 10 -3.93 -8.86 -25.07
CA LEU A 10 -4.46 -7.55 -24.69
C LEU A 10 -5.41 -6.99 -25.74
N GLU A 11 -5.05 -7.09 -27.03
CA GLU A 11 -5.91 -6.67 -28.13
C GLU A 11 -7.22 -7.48 -28.17
N TYR A 12 -7.14 -8.78 -27.98
CA TYR A 12 -8.31 -9.65 -27.91
C TYR A 12 -9.24 -9.26 -26.74
N LEU A 13 -8.70 -9.05 -25.55
CA LEU A 13 -9.47 -8.65 -24.37
C LEU A 13 -10.14 -7.30 -24.58
N ASN A 14 -9.46 -6.36 -25.22
CA ASN A 14 -10.02 -5.05 -25.55
C ASN A 14 -11.18 -5.16 -26.54
N LYS A 15 -11.01 -5.93 -27.63
CA LYS A 15 -12.07 -6.18 -28.61
C LYS A 15 -13.31 -6.84 -28.01
N LYS A 16 -13.13 -7.69 -27.00
CA LYS A 16 -14.23 -8.38 -26.31
C LYS A 16 -14.84 -7.56 -25.17
N GLY A 17 -14.31 -6.39 -24.88
CA GLY A 17 -14.81 -5.53 -23.80
C GLY A 17 -14.39 -5.94 -22.38
N TYR A 18 -13.41 -6.81 -22.24
CA TYR A 18 -12.87 -7.23 -20.94
C TYR A 18 -11.83 -6.23 -20.42
N SER A 19 -12.21 -4.96 -20.34
CA SER A 19 -11.30 -3.85 -20.00
C SER A 19 -10.58 -4.04 -18.68
N ARG A 20 -11.24 -4.66 -17.71
CA ARG A 20 -10.70 -4.92 -16.38
C ARG A 20 -9.60 -5.99 -16.42
N THR A 21 -9.86 -7.09 -17.10
CA THR A 21 -8.88 -8.17 -17.30
C THR A 21 -7.70 -7.69 -18.14
N GLU A 22 -7.96 -6.88 -19.16
CA GLU A 22 -6.91 -6.25 -19.97
C GLU A 22 -6.01 -5.36 -19.13
N ALA A 23 -6.57 -4.50 -18.28
CA ALA A 23 -5.81 -3.64 -17.40
C ALA A 23 -4.96 -4.43 -16.39
N MET A 24 -5.50 -5.53 -15.85
CA MET A 24 -4.76 -6.42 -14.94
C MET A 24 -3.61 -7.12 -15.66
N LEU A 25 -3.85 -7.70 -16.84
CA LEU A 25 -2.81 -8.35 -17.62
C LEU A 25 -1.70 -7.36 -18.02
N ARG A 26 -2.07 -6.13 -18.38
CA ARG A 26 -1.10 -5.07 -18.72
C ARG A 26 -0.19 -4.75 -17.54
N ARG A 27 -0.74 -4.70 -16.33
CA ARG A 27 0.03 -4.50 -15.10
C ARG A 27 0.94 -5.69 -14.79
N GLU A 28 0.42 -6.90 -14.83
CA GLU A 28 1.19 -8.12 -14.58
C GLU A 28 2.33 -8.29 -15.60
N SER A 29 2.05 -8.10 -16.88
CA SER A 29 3.04 -8.28 -17.95
C SER A 29 4.17 -7.23 -17.90
N ALA A 30 3.91 -6.03 -17.39
CA ALA A 30 4.95 -5.05 -17.12
C ALA A 30 5.95 -5.52 -16.05
N HIS A 31 5.62 -6.59 -15.37
CA HIS A 31 6.34 -7.10 -14.21
C HIS A 31 7.17 -8.36 -14.45
N VAL A 32 7.12 -8.92 -15.63
CA VAL A 32 7.93 -10.06 -16.05
C VAL A 32 8.62 -9.74 -17.36
N ASN A 33 9.81 -10.34 -17.56
CA ASN A 33 10.47 -10.28 -18.86
C ASN A 33 9.83 -11.27 -19.86
N ALA A 34 10.32 -11.29 -21.08
CA ALA A 34 9.83 -12.19 -22.13
C ALA A 34 9.93 -13.68 -21.75
N ASP A 35 10.80 -14.04 -20.82
CA ASP A 35 11.02 -15.42 -20.34
C ASP A 35 10.16 -15.76 -19.12
N GLY A 36 9.25 -14.86 -18.71
CA GLY A 36 8.39 -15.06 -17.54
C GLY A 36 9.10 -14.91 -16.21
N GLN A 37 10.33 -14.40 -16.20
CA GLN A 37 11.08 -14.14 -14.98
C GLN A 37 10.80 -12.74 -14.43
N PRO A 38 10.74 -12.56 -13.10
CA PRO A 38 10.60 -11.24 -12.51
C PRO A 38 11.74 -10.31 -12.95
N ILE A 39 11.37 -9.08 -13.32
CA ILE A 39 12.37 -8.07 -13.68
C ILE A 39 13.06 -7.57 -12.41
N ASN A 40 14.31 -7.93 -12.21
CA ASN A 40 15.07 -7.64 -10.99
C ASN A 40 15.27 -6.14 -10.70
N ASN A 41 15.26 -5.29 -11.72
CA ASN A 41 15.39 -3.84 -11.57
C ASN A 41 14.16 -3.16 -10.98
N ARG A 42 13.17 -3.92 -10.67
CA ARG A 42 11.88 -3.49 -10.18
C ARG A 42 11.83 -3.18 -8.69
N ALA A 43 12.75 -3.73 -7.93
CA ALA A 43 12.82 -3.45 -6.50
C ALA A 43 13.03 -1.97 -6.20
N GLU A 44 13.68 -1.24 -7.12
CA GLU A 44 13.95 0.19 -6.97
C GLU A 44 12.78 1.08 -7.45
N ASP A 45 11.95 0.57 -8.37
CA ASP A 45 10.87 1.34 -9.01
C ASP A 45 9.47 0.83 -8.64
N SER A 46 9.39 -0.20 -7.81
CA SER A 46 8.11 -0.77 -7.41
C SER A 46 7.47 0.05 -6.30
N GLY A 47 6.21 0.39 -6.48
CA GLY A 47 5.37 0.99 -5.44
C GLY A 47 5.40 0.24 -4.11
N LEU A 48 5.66 -1.05 -4.16
CA LEU A 48 5.90 -1.93 -3.03
C LEU A 48 7.00 -1.43 -2.10
N THR A 49 8.21 -1.24 -2.63
CA THR A 49 9.35 -0.79 -1.84
C THR A 49 9.11 0.60 -1.27
N LYS A 50 8.47 1.46 -2.05
CA LYS A 50 8.10 2.81 -1.64
C LYS A 50 7.16 2.82 -0.43
N TYR A 51 6.07 2.08 -0.48
CA TYR A 51 5.08 2.07 0.61
C TYR A 51 5.62 1.38 1.87
N THR A 52 6.26 0.24 1.73
CA THR A 52 6.86 -0.49 2.85
C THR A 52 7.96 0.34 3.51
N ARG A 53 8.85 0.92 2.72
CA ARG A 53 9.93 1.76 3.22
C ARG A 53 9.41 3.01 3.92
N ALA A 54 8.42 3.68 3.36
CA ALA A 54 7.81 4.86 3.98
C ALA A 54 7.18 4.51 5.34
N PHE A 55 6.51 3.38 5.43
CA PHE A 55 5.96 2.89 6.70
C PHE A 55 7.06 2.61 7.72
N GLU A 56 8.10 1.86 7.34
CA GLU A 56 9.22 1.50 8.22
C GLU A 56 9.97 2.72 8.73
N VAL A 57 10.29 3.66 7.86
CA VAL A 57 11.00 4.89 8.22
C VAL A 57 10.17 5.73 9.19
N THR A 58 8.88 5.87 8.93
CA THR A 58 7.97 6.61 9.82
C THR A 58 7.79 5.91 11.17
N HIS A 59 7.64 4.58 11.16
CA HIS A 59 7.53 3.77 12.36
C HIS A 59 8.77 3.92 13.27
N THR A 60 9.96 3.78 12.70
CA THR A 60 11.22 3.97 13.41
C THR A 60 11.35 5.38 13.97
N TRP A 61 11.03 6.39 13.17
CA TRP A 61 11.07 7.78 13.63
C TRP A 61 10.12 8.03 14.81
N ILE A 62 8.92 7.46 14.79
CA ILE A 62 7.96 7.57 15.90
C ILE A 62 8.51 6.90 17.16
N ASP A 63 9.09 5.70 17.02
CA ASP A 63 9.64 4.96 18.14
C ASP A 63 10.87 5.62 18.77
N ASP A 64 11.66 6.32 17.97
CA ASP A 64 12.83 7.09 18.42
C ASP A 64 12.48 8.48 18.95
N ASN A 65 11.22 8.89 18.89
CA ASN A 65 10.77 10.21 19.32
C ASN A 65 10.69 10.32 20.85
N LEU A 66 10.62 11.55 21.33
CA LEU A 66 10.43 11.84 22.76
C LEU A 66 9.10 11.23 23.25
N GLU A 67 9.12 10.62 24.42
CA GLU A 67 7.94 9.98 25.03
C GLU A 67 6.72 10.93 25.10
N LEU A 68 6.96 12.22 25.26
CA LEU A 68 5.92 13.24 25.31
C LEU A 68 5.05 13.27 24.03
N TYR A 69 5.65 13.06 22.86
CA TYR A 69 4.95 13.11 21.57
C TYR A 69 4.63 11.73 21.01
N LYS A 70 5.30 10.73 21.50
CA LYS A 70 5.22 9.35 20.99
C LYS A 70 3.79 8.80 21.01
N ALA A 71 3.06 9.02 22.08
CA ALA A 71 1.69 8.57 22.23
C ALA A 71 0.75 9.20 21.18
N GLU A 72 0.92 10.48 20.86
CA GLU A 72 0.16 11.16 19.84
C GLU A 72 0.53 10.68 18.43
N LEU A 73 1.84 10.59 18.14
CA LEU A 73 2.36 10.20 16.85
C LEU A 73 2.09 8.73 16.52
N LYS A 74 1.98 7.87 17.51
CA LYS A 74 1.59 6.46 17.30
C LYS A 74 0.22 6.30 16.65
N ARG A 75 -0.69 7.22 16.86
CA ARG A 75 -2.00 7.20 16.19
C ARG A 75 -1.90 7.35 14.67
N LEU A 76 -0.82 7.94 14.18
CA LEU A 76 -0.55 8.08 12.74
C LEU A 76 -0.25 6.73 12.08
N GLN A 77 0.29 5.78 12.82
CA GLN A 77 0.72 4.48 12.28
C GLN A 77 -0.45 3.67 11.70
N TRP A 78 -1.60 3.69 12.33
CA TRP A 78 -2.77 2.95 11.86
C TRP A 78 -3.25 3.40 10.47
N PRO A 79 -3.60 4.68 10.24
CA PRO A 79 -4.01 5.11 8.91
C PRO A 79 -2.89 4.93 7.87
N LEU A 80 -1.64 5.14 8.25
CA LEU A 80 -0.50 4.93 7.35
C LEU A 80 -0.39 3.47 6.92
N PHE A 81 -0.56 2.53 7.84
CA PHE A 81 -0.60 1.10 7.56
C PHE A 81 -1.75 0.74 6.62
N VAL A 82 -2.97 1.17 6.95
CA VAL A 82 -4.18 0.85 6.17
C VAL A 82 -4.09 1.38 4.74
N TYR A 83 -3.71 2.64 4.57
CA TYR A 83 -3.63 3.24 3.24
C TYR A 83 -2.45 2.70 2.42
N SER A 84 -1.32 2.39 3.04
CA SER A 84 -0.21 1.72 2.37
C SER A 84 -0.61 0.33 1.87
N PHE A 85 -1.32 -0.43 2.70
CA PHE A 85 -1.88 -1.73 2.33
C PHE A 85 -2.87 -1.61 1.17
N PHE A 86 -3.80 -0.65 1.22
CA PHE A 86 -4.75 -0.42 0.13
C PHE A 86 -4.06 -0.04 -1.18
N ASN A 87 -3.01 0.77 -1.12
CA ASN A 87 -2.24 1.12 -2.31
C ASN A 87 -1.54 -0.10 -2.93
N LEU A 88 -0.97 -0.97 -2.10
CA LEU A 88 -0.38 -2.23 -2.58
C LEU A 88 -1.42 -3.14 -3.24
N VAL A 89 -2.61 -3.24 -2.66
CA VAL A 89 -3.71 -4.02 -3.25
C VAL A 89 -4.22 -3.37 -4.54
N ALA A 90 -4.41 -2.05 -4.55
CA ALA A 90 -4.90 -1.30 -5.72
C ALA A 90 -3.93 -1.36 -6.90
N ASP A 91 -2.63 -1.35 -6.62
CA ASP A 91 -1.58 -1.45 -7.63
C ASP A 91 -1.27 -2.89 -8.05
N PHE A 92 -2.06 -3.82 -7.56
CA PHE A 92 -1.98 -5.24 -7.89
C PHE A 92 -0.66 -5.90 -7.49
N TYR A 93 -0.32 -5.79 -6.21
CA TYR A 93 0.78 -6.53 -5.57
C TYR A 93 0.25 -7.50 -4.50
N PRO A 94 -0.43 -8.60 -4.88
CA PRO A 94 -1.12 -9.47 -3.92
C PRO A 94 -0.16 -10.16 -2.92
N THR A 95 0.97 -10.63 -3.38
CA THR A 95 1.98 -11.27 -2.52
C THR A 95 2.57 -10.27 -1.53
N ASP A 96 2.89 -9.10 -2.02
CA ASP A 96 3.57 -8.07 -1.23
C ASP A 96 2.61 -7.38 -0.27
N SER A 97 1.37 -7.17 -0.67
CA SER A 97 0.32 -6.66 0.23
C SER A 97 0.05 -7.64 1.38
N ALA A 98 -0.02 -8.95 1.09
CA ALA A 98 -0.18 -9.99 2.10
C ALA A 98 1.03 -10.04 3.06
N LYS A 99 2.24 -9.93 2.55
CA LYS A 99 3.47 -9.88 3.35
C LYS A 99 3.52 -8.65 4.24
N PHE A 100 3.25 -7.48 3.68
CA PHE A 100 3.17 -6.22 4.42
C PHE A 100 2.15 -6.29 5.55
N PHE A 101 0.95 -6.75 5.25
CA PHE A 101 -0.13 -6.93 6.22
C PHE A 101 0.28 -7.89 7.34
N GLY A 102 0.80 -9.06 6.99
CA GLY A 102 1.24 -10.08 7.96
C GLY A 102 2.38 -9.60 8.85
N THR A 103 3.28 -8.76 8.33
CA THR A 103 4.42 -8.25 9.10
C THR A 103 4.00 -7.25 10.17
N TYR A 104 3.05 -6.37 9.87
CA TYR A 104 2.75 -5.21 10.73
C TYR A 104 1.40 -5.30 11.46
N ARG A 105 0.52 -6.22 11.12
CA ARG A 105 -0.82 -6.33 11.70
C ARG A 105 -0.81 -6.44 13.22
N ASP A 106 0.17 -7.13 13.79
CA ASP A 106 0.24 -7.39 15.23
C ASP A 106 0.45 -6.11 16.06
N LEU A 107 1.01 -5.06 15.45
CA LEU A 107 1.12 -3.74 16.07
C LEU A 107 -0.25 -3.13 16.41
N PHE A 108 -1.28 -3.53 15.68
CA PHE A 108 -2.62 -2.93 15.74
C PHE A 108 -3.70 -3.90 16.23
N SER A 109 -3.36 -5.15 16.50
CA SER A 109 -4.33 -6.21 16.85
C SER A 109 -5.13 -5.88 18.11
N ARG A 110 -4.56 -5.13 19.03
CA ARG A 110 -5.21 -4.76 20.29
C ARG A 110 -6.36 -3.76 20.10
N GLU A 111 -6.19 -2.80 19.21
CA GLU A 111 -7.13 -1.68 19.04
C GLU A 111 -8.02 -1.81 17.81
N HIS A 112 -7.57 -2.55 16.79
CA HIS A 112 -8.19 -2.62 15.48
C HIS A 112 -8.43 -4.06 14.99
N GLU A 113 -8.64 -5.00 15.90
CA GLU A 113 -8.78 -6.43 15.56
C GLU A 113 -9.91 -6.70 14.57
N GLU A 114 -11.05 -6.05 14.73
CA GLU A 114 -12.20 -6.25 13.84
C GLU A 114 -11.90 -5.76 12.42
N ASP A 115 -11.30 -4.58 12.30
CA ASP A 115 -10.90 -4.03 11.01
C ASP A 115 -9.82 -4.90 10.34
N LEU A 116 -8.82 -5.35 11.11
CA LEU A 116 -7.78 -6.26 10.61
C LEU A 116 -8.37 -7.58 10.10
N ARG A 117 -9.35 -8.11 10.81
CA ARG A 117 -10.05 -9.33 10.40
C ARG A 117 -10.81 -9.13 9.08
N ALA A 118 -11.46 -7.99 8.92
CA ALA A 118 -12.17 -7.64 7.69
C ALA A 118 -11.22 -7.41 6.50
N LEU A 119 -10.05 -6.86 6.74
CA LEU A 119 -9.07 -6.51 5.70
C LEU A 119 -8.14 -7.66 5.30
N ARG A 120 -8.04 -8.69 6.12
CA ARG A 120 -7.08 -9.80 5.98
C ARG A 120 -7.09 -10.48 4.60
N ASN A 121 -8.25 -10.58 3.98
CA ASN A 121 -8.43 -11.33 2.75
C ASN A 121 -8.40 -10.44 1.48
N LEU A 122 -8.08 -9.16 1.63
CA LEU A 122 -7.95 -8.26 0.48
C LEU A 122 -6.65 -8.56 -0.28
N SER A 123 -6.77 -8.89 -1.56
CA SER A 123 -5.61 -9.19 -2.40
C SER A 123 -5.74 -8.62 -3.81
N LEU A 124 -6.95 -8.33 -4.26
CA LEU A 124 -7.25 -7.82 -5.59
C LEU A 124 -7.90 -6.42 -5.50
N PRO A 125 -7.69 -5.56 -6.50
CA PRO A 125 -8.30 -4.22 -6.52
C PRO A 125 -9.83 -4.25 -6.35
N GLU A 126 -10.49 -5.27 -6.87
CA GLU A 126 -11.94 -5.44 -6.75
C GLU A 126 -12.41 -5.65 -5.32
N HIS A 127 -11.57 -6.27 -4.51
CA HIS A 127 -11.87 -6.48 -3.09
C HIS A 127 -12.00 -5.15 -2.34
N LEU A 128 -11.24 -4.13 -2.75
CA LEU A 128 -11.35 -2.79 -2.16
C LEU A 128 -12.71 -2.12 -2.42
N GLU A 129 -13.35 -2.47 -3.53
CA GLU A 129 -14.66 -1.93 -3.88
C GLU A 129 -15.81 -2.71 -3.24
N SER A 130 -15.62 -3.98 -2.97
CA SER A 130 -16.62 -4.86 -2.37
C SER A 130 -16.58 -4.93 -0.85
N ASN A 131 -15.41 -4.71 -0.25
CA ASN A 131 -15.23 -4.78 1.19
C ASN A 131 -15.76 -3.51 1.88
N HIS A 132 -16.63 -3.69 2.87
CA HIS A 132 -17.28 -2.60 3.59
C HIS A 132 -16.28 -1.69 4.33
N VAL A 133 -15.32 -2.28 5.03
CA VAL A 133 -14.31 -1.53 5.81
C VAL A 133 -13.39 -0.75 4.88
N ALA A 134 -12.89 -1.38 3.82
CA ALA A 134 -12.07 -0.70 2.82
C ALA A 134 -12.81 0.47 2.16
N LYS A 135 -14.10 0.28 1.88
CA LYS A 135 -14.96 1.32 1.32
C LYS A 135 -15.10 2.52 2.24
N LEU A 136 -15.29 2.29 3.54
CA LEU A 136 -15.38 3.35 4.54
C LEU A 136 -14.09 4.18 4.61
N TYR A 137 -12.93 3.53 4.68
CA TYR A 137 -11.63 4.23 4.73
C TYR A 137 -11.33 5.00 3.44
N ARG A 138 -11.72 4.49 2.29
CA ARG A 138 -11.49 5.15 0.99
C ARG A 138 -12.48 6.29 0.71
N SER A 139 -13.70 6.21 1.21
CA SER A 139 -14.74 7.22 1.03
C SER A 139 -14.59 8.41 1.97
N ASN A 140 -14.00 8.19 3.14
CA ASN A 140 -13.84 9.20 4.19
C ASN A 140 -12.35 9.46 4.47
N LYS A 141 -11.99 10.73 4.56
CA LYS A 141 -10.64 11.10 4.99
C LYS A 141 -10.45 10.75 6.46
N TYR A 142 -9.39 10.04 6.75
CA TYR A 142 -9.00 9.79 8.13
C TYR A 142 -8.47 11.07 8.77
N ARG A 143 -9.04 11.45 9.91
CA ARG A 143 -8.68 12.68 10.63
C ARG A 143 -7.97 12.33 11.93
N LEU A 144 -6.82 12.97 12.14
CA LEU A 144 -6.08 12.91 13.38
C LEU A 144 -5.96 14.30 13.97
N THR A 145 -6.11 14.37 15.29
CA THR A 145 -5.84 15.59 16.05
C THR A 145 -4.50 15.41 16.78
N LEU A 146 -3.58 16.30 16.50
CA LEU A 146 -2.27 16.36 17.14
C LEU A 146 -2.11 17.70 17.84
N SER A 147 -1.30 17.73 18.91
CA SER A 147 -0.85 19.01 19.49
C SER A 147 0.00 19.77 18.46
N ASN A 148 0.09 21.09 18.62
CA ASN A 148 0.88 21.93 17.73
C ASN A 148 2.35 21.48 17.66
N MET A 149 2.92 21.06 18.79
CA MET A 149 4.30 20.60 18.85
C MET A 149 4.50 19.25 18.13
N ALA A 150 3.60 18.29 18.35
CA ALA A 150 3.64 17.00 17.64
C ALA A 150 3.46 17.17 16.14
N PHE A 151 2.54 18.04 15.73
CA PHE A 151 2.32 18.37 14.32
C PHE A 151 3.56 19.04 13.69
N HIS A 152 4.16 20.01 14.37
CA HIS A 152 5.35 20.68 13.89
C HIS A 152 6.53 19.70 13.73
N ASN A 153 6.71 18.82 14.70
CA ASN A 153 7.72 17.78 14.66
C ASN A 153 7.52 16.81 13.46
N LEU A 154 6.26 16.44 13.20
CA LEU A 154 5.92 15.62 12.04
C LEU A 154 6.25 16.34 10.72
N ILE A 155 5.88 17.61 10.57
CA ILE A 155 6.18 18.39 9.35
C ILE A 155 7.69 18.50 9.13
N GLN A 156 8.48 18.79 10.14
CA GLN A 156 9.95 18.81 10.01
C GLN A 156 10.52 17.47 9.56
N PHE A 157 9.99 16.36 10.06
CA PHE A 157 10.39 15.03 9.62
C PHE A 157 10.08 14.81 8.14
N LEU A 158 8.86 15.11 7.70
CA LEU A 158 8.44 14.93 6.31
C LEU A 158 9.26 15.80 5.36
N GLU A 159 9.52 17.05 5.71
CA GLU A 159 10.37 17.97 4.92
C GLU A 159 11.82 17.48 4.81
N SER A 160 12.33 16.82 5.85
CA SER A 160 13.68 16.24 5.83
C SER A 160 13.78 15.06 4.86
N LYS A 161 12.69 14.30 4.69
CA LYS A 161 12.61 13.12 3.81
C LYS A 161 12.30 13.44 2.34
N ASP A 162 11.68 14.57 2.09
CA ASP A 162 11.39 15.02 0.73
C ASP A 162 12.67 15.37 -0.07
N LYS A 163 13.79 15.50 0.60
CA LYS A 163 15.10 15.84 0.01
C LYS A 163 16.00 14.62 -0.25
N GLU A 164 15.60 13.44 0.18
CA GLU A 164 16.29 12.16 -0.05
C GLU A 164 15.61 11.36 -1.18
#